data_1e7f4be343cf6f3e3e8039e154c102e4
#
_entry.id   1e7f4be343cf6f3e3e8039e154c102e4
#
_cell.length_a   1.000
_cell.length_b   1.000
_cell.length_c   1.000
_cell.angle_alpha   90.00
_cell.angle_beta   90.00
_cell.angle_gamma   90.00
#
_symmetry.space_group_name_H-M   'P 1'
#
loop_
_entity.id
_entity.type
_entity.pdbx_description
1 polymer ?
#
loop_
_entity_poly.entity_id
_entity_poly.type
_entity_poly.pdbx_seq_one_letter_code
_entity_poly.pdbx_strand_id
1 'polypeptide(L)'
;MILQPEGQVNAQARLLAGDVQLERGNFEEASKAFMGVALLYDDPAITPRALQKAATAFQRAGKPAEADKVVRQLREKYPNYAGG
;
A
#
# COMPACT_ATOMS: atom_id res chain seq x y z
N MET A 1 19.22 2.69 -21.05
CA MET A 1 18.67 2.72 -20.98
C MET A 1 17.76 2.97 -20.19
N ILE A 2 17.08 3.01 -20.02
CA ILE A 2 16.23 3.39 -19.51
C ILE A 2 15.67 3.00 -18.54
N LEU A 3 15.58 3.26 -17.78
CA LEU A 3 15.24 2.98 -16.83
C LEU A 3 14.11 2.82 -16.59
N GLN A 4 13.44 2.56 -16.18
CA GLN A 4 12.43 2.20 -15.75
C GLN A 4 11.54 3.11 -15.20
N PRO A 5 11.21 4.21 -15.66
CA PRO A 5 10.13 5.07 -15.19
C PRO A 5 8.80 4.35 -15.27
N GLU A 6 8.74 3.36 -16.12
CA GLU A 6 7.49 2.63 -16.24
C GLU A 6 7.10 1.92 -14.96
N GLY A 7 8.09 1.41 -14.22
CA GLY A 7 7.80 0.73 -12.97
C GLY A 7 7.14 1.63 -11.96
N GLN A 8 7.66 2.85 -11.83
CA GLN A 8 7.07 3.81 -10.89
C GLN A 8 5.70 4.27 -11.33
N VAL A 9 5.53 4.50 -12.61
CA VAL A 9 4.23 4.91 -13.12
C VAL A 9 3.19 3.84 -12.84
N ASN A 10 3.54 2.58 -13.07
CA ASN A 10 2.62 1.49 -12.81
C ASN A 10 2.29 1.38 -11.33
N ALA A 11 3.29 1.56 -10.48
CA ALA A 11 3.06 1.48 -9.04
C ALA A 11 2.12 2.59 -8.59
N GLN A 12 2.32 3.81 -9.09
CA GLN A 12 1.46 4.92 -8.71
C GLN A 12 0.06 4.75 -9.25
N ALA A 13 -0.08 4.22 -10.46
CA ALA A 13 -1.40 3.95 -11.02
C ALA A 13 -2.14 2.92 -10.17
N ARG A 14 -1.43 1.91 -9.69
CA ARG A 14 -2.04 0.91 -8.83
C ARG A 14 -2.42 1.48 -7.48
N LEU A 15 -1.62 2.40 -6.95
CA LEU A 15 -1.97 3.08 -5.72
C LEU A 15 -3.25 3.90 -5.91
N LEU A 16 -3.35 4.61 -7.02
CA LEU A 16 -4.55 5.38 -7.31
C LEU A 16 -5.77 4.48 -7.45
N ALA A 17 -5.61 3.33 -8.08
CA ALA A 17 -6.71 2.39 -8.19
C ALA A 17 -7.19 1.96 -6.81
N GLY A 18 -6.25 1.73 -5.89
CA GLY A 18 -6.62 1.41 -4.52
C GLY A 18 -7.33 2.56 -3.84
N ASP A 19 -6.84 3.79 -4.06
CA ASP A 19 -7.48 4.97 -3.48
C ASP A 19 -8.92 5.11 -3.96
N VAL A 20 -9.17 4.84 -5.23
CA VAL A 20 -10.52 4.91 -5.78
C VAL A 20 -11.42 3.90 -5.07
N GLN A 21 -10.94 2.67 -4.91
CA GLN A 21 -11.74 1.66 -4.22
C GLN A 21 -12.01 2.05 -2.77
N LEU A 22 -11.00 2.63 -2.12
CA LEU A 22 -11.17 3.08 -0.75
C LEU A 22 -12.27 4.14 -0.65
N GLU A 23 -12.26 5.10 -1.57
CA GLU A 23 -13.26 6.15 -1.55
C GLU A 23 -14.66 5.63 -1.86
N ARG A 24 -14.73 4.57 -2.63
CA ARG A 24 -16.02 3.94 -2.93
C ARG A 24 -16.54 3.08 -1.80
N GLY A 25 -15.75 2.89 -0.76
CA GLY A 25 -16.12 2.02 0.32
C GLY A 25 -15.84 0.56 0.06
N ASN A 26 -15.12 0.24 -1.01
CA ASN A 26 -14.74 -1.12 -1.33
C ASN A 26 -13.42 -1.44 -0.63
N PHE A 27 -13.50 -1.62 0.68
CA PHE A 27 -12.30 -1.66 1.50
C PHE A 27 -11.46 -2.91 1.25
N GLU A 28 -12.10 -4.05 0.99
CA GLU A 28 -11.34 -5.25 0.70
C GLU A 28 -10.60 -5.13 -0.61
N GLU A 29 -11.26 -4.60 -1.63
CA GLU A 29 -10.61 -4.41 -2.92
C GLU A 29 -9.46 -3.42 -2.78
N ALA A 30 -9.66 -2.37 -2.00
CA ALA A 30 -8.60 -1.40 -1.77
C ALA A 30 -7.40 -2.06 -1.10
N SER A 31 -7.62 -2.88 -0.08
CA SER A 31 -6.53 -3.53 0.61
C SER A 31 -5.75 -4.45 -0.32
N LYS A 32 -6.45 -5.16 -1.20
CA LYS A 32 -5.78 -6.01 -2.17
C LYS A 32 -4.92 -5.21 -3.13
N ALA A 33 -5.43 -4.07 -3.59
CA ALA A 33 -4.68 -3.23 -4.51
C ALA A 33 -3.41 -2.71 -3.83
N PHE A 34 -3.54 -2.21 -2.60
CA PHE A 34 -2.38 -1.69 -1.89
C PHE A 34 -1.36 -2.77 -1.57
N MET A 35 -1.83 -3.93 -1.13
CA MET A 35 -0.90 -5.03 -0.86
C MET A 35 -0.23 -5.50 -2.13
N GLY A 36 -0.93 -5.47 -3.25
CA GLY A 36 -0.32 -5.81 -4.53
C GLY A 36 0.85 -4.91 -4.84
N VAL A 37 0.71 -3.61 -4.58
CA VAL A 37 1.82 -2.69 -4.78
C VAL A 37 2.98 -3.05 -3.85
N ALA A 38 2.69 -3.29 -2.59
CA ALA A 38 3.74 -3.60 -1.61
C ALA A 38 4.49 -4.88 -1.97
N LEU A 39 3.80 -5.84 -2.56
CA LEU A 39 4.44 -7.11 -2.92
C LEU A 39 5.20 -7.05 -4.22
N LEU A 40 4.73 -6.24 -5.18
CA LEU A 40 5.33 -6.19 -6.50
C LEU A 40 6.48 -5.20 -6.62
N TYR A 41 6.50 -4.20 -5.77
CA TYR A 41 7.48 -3.12 -5.87
C TYR A 41 8.22 -2.99 -4.55
N ASP A 42 9.54 -2.91 -4.65
CA ASP A 42 10.38 -2.71 -3.46
C ASP A 42 11.03 -1.34 -3.58
N ASP A 43 10.23 -0.32 -3.38
CA ASP A 43 10.65 1.06 -3.60
C ASP A 43 10.40 1.84 -2.31
N PRO A 44 11.46 2.37 -1.68
CA PRO A 44 11.27 3.06 -0.40
C PRO A 44 10.38 4.30 -0.48
N ALA A 45 10.14 4.83 -1.67
CA ALA A 45 9.21 5.95 -1.83
C ALA A 45 7.77 5.49 -1.98
N ILE A 46 7.54 4.25 -2.39
CA ILE A 46 6.21 3.78 -2.74
C ILE A 46 5.74 2.69 -1.81
N THR A 47 6.58 1.70 -1.54
CA THR A 47 6.17 0.53 -0.78
C THR A 47 5.66 0.89 0.62
N PRO A 48 6.34 1.76 1.40
CA PRO A 48 5.79 2.08 2.73
C PRO A 48 4.46 2.80 2.66
N ARG A 49 4.25 3.63 1.64
CA ARG A 49 2.95 4.28 1.47
C ARG A 49 1.87 3.25 1.19
N ALA A 50 2.18 2.26 0.34
CA ALA A 50 1.22 1.21 0.04
C ALA A 50 0.89 0.40 1.28
N LEU A 51 1.89 0.09 2.10
CA LEU A 51 1.65 -0.65 3.33
C LEU A 51 0.77 0.14 4.29
N GLN A 52 1.03 1.44 4.42
CA GLN A 52 0.22 2.26 5.29
C GLN A 52 -1.24 2.33 4.81
N LYS A 53 -1.42 2.52 3.52
CA LYS A 53 -2.77 2.56 2.96
C LYS A 53 -3.47 1.22 3.09
N ALA A 54 -2.73 0.13 2.93
CA ALA A 54 -3.30 -1.21 3.11
C ALA A 54 -3.79 -1.40 4.54
N ALA A 55 -3.01 -0.94 5.52
CA ALA A 55 -3.43 -1.06 6.92
C ALA A 55 -4.73 -0.31 7.15
N THR A 56 -4.85 0.90 6.60
CA THR A 56 -6.07 1.67 6.72
C THR A 56 -7.25 0.92 6.09
N ALA A 57 -7.04 0.38 4.90
CA ALA A 57 -8.09 -0.35 4.21
C ALA A 57 -8.52 -1.59 4.99
N PHE A 58 -7.57 -2.32 5.56
CA PHE A 58 -7.90 -3.48 6.38
C PHE A 58 -8.71 -3.09 7.59
N GLN A 59 -8.36 -1.98 8.24
CA GLN A 59 -9.12 -1.55 9.40
C GLN A 59 -10.55 -1.22 9.02
N ARG A 60 -10.73 -0.53 7.92
CA ARG A 60 -12.08 -0.18 7.47
C ARG A 60 -12.84 -1.38 6.97
N ALA A 61 -12.13 -2.42 6.53
CA ALA A 61 -12.78 -3.65 6.13
C ALA A 61 -13.16 -4.53 7.32
N GLY A 62 -12.87 -4.09 8.53
CA GLY A 62 -13.17 -4.88 9.71
C GLY A 62 -12.17 -5.98 9.96
N LYS A 63 -10.93 -5.80 9.53
CA LYS A 63 -9.87 -6.79 9.67
C LYS A 63 -8.69 -6.20 10.45
N PRO A 64 -8.88 -5.90 11.74
CA PRO A 64 -7.81 -5.26 12.50
C PRO A 64 -6.57 -6.13 12.67
N ALA A 65 -6.72 -7.44 12.70
CA ALA A 65 -5.55 -8.31 12.82
C ALA A 65 -4.67 -8.20 11.59
N GLU A 66 -5.28 -8.13 10.41
CA GLU A 66 -4.52 -7.96 9.18
C GLU A 66 -3.85 -6.58 9.15
N ALA A 67 -4.57 -5.56 9.61
CA ALA A 67 -4.01 -4.23 9.67
C ALA A 67 -2.78 -4.19 10.57
N ASP A 68 -2.85 -4.86 11.73
CA ASP A 68 -1.73 -4.90 12.64
C ASP A 68 -0.52 -5.57 12.03
N LYS A 69 -0.73 -6.65 11.29
CA LYS A 69 0.38 -7.32 10.62
C LYS A 69 1.07 -6.39 9.64
N VAL A 70 0.29 -5.64 8.89
CA VAL A 70 0.84 -4.73 7.89
C VAL A 70 1.62 -3.60 8.57
N VAL A 71 1.08 -3.05 9.65
CA VAL A 71 1.76 -1.99 10.39
C VAL A 71 3.09 -2.51 10.93
N ARG A 72 3.09 -3.74 11.45
CA ARG A 72 4.32 -4.32 11.97
C ARG A 72 5.35 -4.50 10.85
N GLN A 73 4.91 -4.98 9.70
CA GLN A 73 5.78 -5.13 8.55
C GLN A 73 6.36 -3.79 8.12
N LEU A 74 5.53 -2.75 8.12
CA LEU A 74 5.97 -1.41 7.77
C LEU A 74 7.07 -0.93 8.71
N ARG A 75 6.87 -1.11 10.00
CA ARG A 75 7.86 -0.67 11.00
C ARG A 75 9.16 -1.45 10.89
N GLU A 76 9.07 -2.72 10.57
CA GLU A 76 10.27 -3.54 10.46
C GLU A 76 11.08 -3.21 9.24
N LYS A 77 10.42 -3.00 8.11
CA LYS A 77 11.13 -2.75 6.86
C LYS A 77 11.51 -1.29 6.68
N TYR A 78 10.69 -0.40 7.18
CA TYR A 78 10.89 1.05 6.97
C TYR A 78 10.73 1.78 8.30
N PRO A 79 11.65 1.54 9.24
CA PRO A 79 11.48 2.09 10.60
C PRO A 79 11.50 3.61 10.65
N ASN A 80 12.10 4.26 9.64
CA ASN A 80 12.16 5.70 9.62
C ASN A 80 11.03 6.36 8.86
N TYR A 81 10.10 5.59 8.34
CA TYR A 81 8.99 6.14 7.58
C TYR A 81 8.02 6.82 8.54
N ALA A 82 7.89 8.12 8.38
CA ALA A 82 7.00 8.87 9.23
C ALA A 82 5.58 8.80 8.74
N GLY A 83 5.39 8.60 7.51
CA GLY A 83 4.17 8.31 6.85
C GLY A 83 2.95 8.93 7.39
N GLY A 84 3.08 9.61 8.27
CA GLY A 84 2.01 10.12 8.98
C GLY A 84 1.04 10.91 8.35
#